data_1f2088298716188817db970092f6d536
#
_entry.id   1f2088298716188817db970092f6d536
#
_cell.length_a   1.000
_cell.length_b   1.000
_cell.length_c   1.000
_cell.angle_alpha   90.00
_cell.angle_beta   90.00
_cell.angle_gamma   90.00
#
_symmetry.space_group_name_H-M   'P 1'
#
loop_
_entity.id
_entity.type
_entity.pdbx_description
1 polymer ?
#
loop_
_entity_poly.entity_id
_entity_poly.type
_entity_poly.pdbx_seq_one_letter_code
_entity_poly.pdbx_strand_id
1 'polypeptide(L)'
;LSIRTQTAIAVLQDLSFDTVLQTANFLLSEGEWKDLFDKLEAGRLIRRLPNKEPGILSSYELSRPLSDISLLDVLEATNEPIRCNMPTPEEFYIYHRQIANKIGVFNQVARTFLADIKIADW
;
A
#
# COMPACT_ATOMS: atom_id res chain seq x y z
N LEU A 1 -10.17 -0.06 0.61
CA LEU A 1 -8.86 -0.68 0.38
C LEU A 1 -9.04 -2.10 -0.14
N SER A 2 -8.22 -2.49 -1.11
CA SER A 2 -8.22 -3.87 -1.60
C SER A 2 -7.72 -4.85 -0.53
N ILE A 3 -8.04 -6.14 -0.71
CA ILE A 3 -7.52 -7.19 0.17
C ILE A 3 -5.99 -7.21 0.14
N ARG A 4 -5.40 -6.96 -1.02
CA ARG A 4 -3.94 -6.90 -1.17
C ARG A 4 -3.34 -5.79 -0.31
N THR A 5 -3.91 -4.60 -0.32
CA THR A 5 -3.43 -3.48 0.49
C THR A 5 -3.65 -3.73 1.98
N GLN A 6 -4.79 -4.28 2.36
CA GLN A 6 -5.04 -4.66 3.75
C GLN A 6 -4.04 -5.71 4.24
N THR A 7 -3.73 -6.70 3.40
CA THR A 7 -2.73 -7.72 3.70
C THR A 7 -1.34 -7.11 3.83
N ALA A 8 -1.00 -6.15 2.96
CA ALA A 8 0.27 -5.44 3.04
C ALA A 8 0.43 -4.70 4.37
N ILE A 9 -0.61 -4.00 4.82
CA ILE A 9 -0.61 -3.33 6.12
C ILE A 9 -0.39 -4.35 7.24
N ALA A 10 -1.08 -5.49 7.18
CA ALA A 10 -0.93 -6.56 8.17
C ALA A 10 0.51 -7.08 8.22
N VAL A 11 1.14 -7.27 7.06
CA VAL A 11 2.55 -7.67 6.96
C VAL A 11 3.45 -6.65 7.66
N LEU A 12 3.28 -5.37 7.37
CA LEU A 12 4.11 -4.32 7.97
C LEU A 12 3.94 -4.28 9.49
N GLN A 13 2.72 -4.42 9.98
CA GLN A 13 2.44 -4.45 11.41
C GLN A 13 3.08 -5.66 12.08
N ASP A 14 2.93 -6.85 11.49
CA ASP A 14 3.52 -8.06 12.04
C ASP A 14 5.04 -8.02 12.04
N LEU A 15 5.66 -7.48 11.00
CA LEU A 15 7.12 -7.30 10.96
C LEU A 15 7.60 -6.32 12.04
N SER A 16 6.83 -5.27 12.30
CA SER A 16 7.17 -4.29 13.34
C SER A 16 7.13 -4.89 14.74
N PHE A 17 6.15 -5.76 15.00
CA PHE A 17 5.94 -6.36 16.33
C PHE A 17 6.51 -7.77 16.46
N ASP A 18 7.15 -8.28 15.42
CA ASP A 18 7.69 -9.64 15.38
C ASP A 18 6.61 -10.68 15.73
N THR A 19 5.47 -10.55 15.11
CA THR A 19 4.32 -11.42 15.29
C THR A 19 3.81 -11.94 13.95
N VAL A 20 2.79 -12.81 14.00
CA VAL A 20 2.05 -13.27 12.81
C VAL A 20 0.54 -13.06 12.99
N LEU A 21 0.14 -12.28 13.99
CA LEU A 21 -1.26 -12.15 14.40
C LEU A 21 -2.13 -11.52 13.34
N GLN A 22 -1.63 -10.48 12.66
CA GLN A 22 -2.41 -9.77 11.65
C GLN A 22 -2.47 -10.54 10.34
N THR A 23 -1.34 -11.09 9.91
CA THR A 23 -1.25 -11.85 8.66
C THR A 23 -2.02 -13.16 8.73
N ALA A 24 -2.22 -13.74 9.91
CA ALA A 24 -3.01 -14.95 10.10
C ALA A 24 -4.48 -14.80 9.67
N ASN A 25 -4.97 -13.57 9.56
CA ASN A 25 -6.34 -13.29 9.13
C ASN A 25 -6.52 -13.36 7.61
N PHE A 26 -5.44 -13.53 6.84
CA PHE A 26 -5.48 -13.50 5.39
C PHE A 26 -5.04 -14.85 4.81
N LEU A 27 -5.88 -15.37 3.91
CA LEU A 27 -5.61 -16.64 3.22
C LEU A 27 -5.22 -16.34 1.78
N LEU A 28 -3.92 -16.28 1.53
CA LEU A 28 -3.38 -16.09 0.19
C LEU A 28 -2.64 -17.35 -0.24
N SER A 29 -2.59 -17.61 -1.56
CA SER A 29 -1.74 -18.66 -2.12
C SER A 29 -0.27 -18.29 -1.97
N GLU A 30 0.62 -19.28 -2.11
CA GLU A 30 2.06 -19.03 -2.08
C GLU A 30 2.51 -18.00 -3.12
N GLY A 31 1.94 -18.09 -4.32
CA GLY A 31 2.24 -17.14 -5.39
C GLY A 31 1.77 -15.72 -5.07
N GLU A 32 0.62 -15.59 -4.44
CA GLU A 32 0.09 -14.29 -4.02
C GLU A 32 0.93 -13.67 -2.90
N TRP A 33 1.36 -14.47 -1.92
CA TRP A 33 2.26 -14.02 -0.86
C TRP A 33 3.58 -13.54 -1.43
N LYS A 34 4.18 -14.33 -2.33
CA LYS A 34 5.43 -13.97 -2.96
C LYS A 34 5.31 -12.67 -3.76
N ASP A 35 4.25 -12.53 -4.54
CA ASP A 35 3.98 -11.31 -5.31
C ASP A 35 3.85 -10.09 -4.39
N LEU A 36 3.14 -10.24 -3.29
CA LEU A 36 2.96 -9.16 -2.31
C LEU A 36 4.28 -8.74 -1.69
N PHE A 37 5.09 -9.71 -1.24
CA PHE A 37 6.42 -9.41 -0.68
C PHE A 37 7.33 -8.75 -1.70
N ASP A 38 7.31 -9.22 -2.95
CA ASP A 38 8.11 -8.62 -4.02
C ASP A 38 7.73 -7.15 -4.26
N LYS A 39 6.44 -6.84 -4.21
CA LYS A 39 5.95 -5.46 -4.36
C LYS A 39 6.36 -4.57 -3.20
N LEU A 40 6.25 -5.06 -1.98
CA LEU A 40 6.66 -4.32 -0.79
C LEU A 40 8.18 -4.08 -0.78
N GLU A 41 8.95 -5.07 -1.22
CA GLU A 41 10.40 -4.94 -1.35
C GLU A 41 10.78 -3.93 -2.44
N ALA A 42 10.12 -3.98 -3.59
CA ALA A 42 10.33 -3.03 -4.68
C ALA A 42 9.98 -1.60 -4.25
N GLY A 43 8.97 -1.44 -3.40
CA GLY A 43 8.59 -0.15 -2.81
C GLY A 43 9.50 0.31 -1.68
N ARG A 44 10.52 -0.48 -1.33
CA ARG A 44 11.47 -0.20 -0.24
C ARG A 44 10.82 -0.07 1.13
N LEU A 45 9.73 -0.78 1.33
CA LEU A 45 9.05 -0.86 2.63
C LEU A 45 9.60 -1.99 3.49
N ILE A 46 10.01 -3.07 2.84
CA ILE A 46 10.64 -4.23 3.47
C ILE A 46 11.90 -4.62 2.72
N ARG A 47 12.74 -5.43 3.35
CA ARG A 47 13.90 -6.04 2.72
C ARG A 47 14.02 -7.51 3.15
N ARG A 48 14.52 -8.34 2.25
CA ARG A 48 14.74 -9.74 2.55
C ARG A 48 16.04 -9.91 3.34
N LEU A 49 15.98 -10.72 4.37
CA LEU A 49 17.17 -11.06 5.15
C LEU A 49 18.11 -11.96 4.33
N PRO A 50 19.45 -11.84 4.52
CA PRO A 50 20.40 -12.67 3.80
C PRO A 50 20.14 -14.17 4.02
N ASN A 51 20.28 -14.96 2.94
CA ASN A 51 20.13 -16.42 2.96
C ASN A 51 18.76 -16.92 3.41
N LYS A 52 17.71 -16.11 3.28
CA LYS A 52 16.33 -16.49 3.57
C LYS A 52 15.53 -16.66 2.28
N GLU A 53 14.55 -17.54 2.33
CA GLU A 53 13.71 -17.84 1.18
C GLU A 53 12.67 -16.73 0.94
N PRO A 54 12.42 -16.35 -0.33
CA PRO A 54 11.38 -15.38 -0.63
C PRO A 54 9.98 -15.94 -0.37
N GLY A 55 9.03 -15.05 -0.08
CA GLY A 55 7.62 -15.41 0.09
C GLY A 55 7.23 -15.88 1.48
N ILE A 56 8.12 -15.84 2.44
CA ILE A 56 7.88 -16.24 3.82
C ILE A 56 8.06 -15.02 4.73
N LEU A 57 7.09 -14.74 5.58
CA LEU A 57 7.10 -13.55 6.45
C LEU A 57 8.39 -13.43 7.27
N SER A 58 8.86 -14.54 7.84
CA SER A 58 10.08 -14.56 8.67
C SER A 58 11.37 -14.27 7.90
N SER A 59 11.31 -14.22 6.58
CA SER A 59 12.45 -13.92 5.72
C SER A 59 12.67 -12.41 5.49
N TYR A 60 11.81 -11.57 6.03
CA TYR A 60 11.82 -10.14 5.77
C TYR A 60 11.89 -9.31 7.05
N GLU A 61 12.34 -8.08 6.92
CA GLU A 61 12.29 -7.07 7.95
C GLU A 61 11.89 -5.73 7.35
N LEU A 62 11.46 -4.79 8.18
CA LEU A 62 11.14 -3.43 7.72
C LEU A 62 12.41 -2.73 7.25
N SER A 63 12.34 -2.07 6.09
CA SER A 63 13.44 -1.24 5.59
C SER A 63 13.55 0.08 6.32
N ARG A 64 12.46 0.52 6.93
CA ARG A 64 12.40 1.76 7.71
C ARG A 64 11.34 1.63 8.80
N PRO A 65 11.38 2.47 9.84
CA PRO A 65 10.40 2.39 10.93
C PRO A 65 8.96 2.51 10.43
N LEU A 66 8.05 1.82 11.09
CA LEU A 66 6.62 1.86 10.74
C LEU A 66 6.06 3.29 10.77
N SER A 67 6.60 4.13 11.65
CA SER A 67 6.23 5.55 11.75
C SER A 67 6.64 6.38 10.52
N ASP A 68 7.55 5.86 9.69
CA ASP A 68 7.99 6.51 8.45
C ASP A 68 7.28 5.95 7.21
N ILE A 69 6.37 4.99 7.38
CA ILE A 69 5.61 4.40 6.29
C ILE A 69 4.19 4.95 6.32
N SER A 70 3.80 5.64 5.25
CA SER A 70 2.45 6.19 5.11
C SER A 70 1.52 5.24 4.38
N LEU A 71 0.23 5.47 4.50
CA LEU A 71 -0.77 4.75 3.71
C LEU A 71 -0.53 4.96 2.21
N LEU A 72 -0.11 6.15 1.80
CA LEU A 72 0.23 6.42 0.40
C LEU A 72 1.36 5.52 -0.08
N ASP A 73 2.41 5.32 0.74
CA ASP A 73 3.52 4.43 0.39
C ASP A 73 3.04 3.00 0.13
N VAL A 74 2.12 2.52 0.95
CA VAL A 74 1.56 1.16 0.79
C VAL A 74 0.71 1.06 -0.47
N LEU A 75 -0.13 2.05 -0.74
CA LEU A 75 -0.97 2.08 -1.94
C LEU A 75 -0.12 2.10 -3.21
N GLU A 76 0.94 2.89 -3.23
CA GLU A 76 1.87 2.94 -4.37
C GLU A 76 2.62 1.62 -4.55
N ALA A 77 3.08 1.01 -3.47
CA ALA A 77 3.80 -0.27 -3.53
C ALA A 77 2.91 -1.40 -4.04
N THR A 78 1.64 -1.43 -3.63
CA THR A 78 0.68 -2.45 -4.07
C THR A 78 0.03 -2.13 -5.40
N ASN A 79 0.39 -1.01 -6.04
CA ASN A 79 -0.20 -0.53 -7.29
C ASN A 79 -1.71 -0.31 -7.20
N GLU A 80 -2.22 -0.01 -6.01
CA GLU A 80 -3.63 0.33 -5.86
C GLU A 80 -3.84 1.79 -6.26
N PRO A 81 -4.68 2.05 -7.27
CA PRO A 81 -4.91 3.42 -7.70
C PRO A 81 -5.68 4.21 -6.64
N ILE A 82 -5.28 5.47 -6.45
CA ILE A 82 -6.05 6.41 -5.65
C ILE A 82 -7.23 6.83 -6.52
N ARG A 83 -8.41 6.33 -6.18
CA ARG A 83 -9.63 6.63 -6.93
C ARG A 83 -10.51 7.58 -6.14
N CYS A 84 -10.84 8.71 -6.74
CA CYS A 84 -12.08 9.36 -6.44
C CYS A 84 -13.18 8.57 -7.14
N ASN A 85 -14.31 8.34 -6.46
CA ASN A 85 -15.47 7.66 -7.04
C ASN A 85 -16.17 8.47 -8.13
N MET A 86 -15.44 9.37 -8.79
CA MET A 86 -15.97 10.18 -9.87
C MET A 86 -15.15 9.86 -11.11
N PRO A 87 -15.73 9.10 -12.05
CA PRO A 87 -15.08 8.94 -13.35
C PRO A 87 -14.96 10.32 -13.99
N THR A 88 -13.78 10.59 -14.56
CA THR A 88 -13.60 11.74 -15.42
C THR A 88 -13.40 11.23 -16.84
N PRO A 89 -14.44 10.69 -17.50
CA PRO A 89 -14.31 10.34 -18.89
C PRO A 89 -13.97 11.58 -19.68
N GLU A 90 -13.29 11.38 -20.79
CA GLU A 90 -12.84 12.47 -21.66
C GLU A 90 -13.99 13.40 -22.03
N GLU A 91 -15.19 12.85 -22.26
CA GLU A 91 -16.40 13.59 -22.52
C GLU A 91 -16.78 14.54 -21.37
N PHE A 92 -16.68 14.06 -20.15
CA PHE A 92 -16.95 14.87 -18.96
C PHE A 92 -15.98 16.05 -18.89
N TYR A 93 -14.70 15.83 -19.20
CA TYR A 93 -13.67 16.86 -19.22
C TYR A 93 -13.94 17.93 -20.26
N ILE A 94 -14.38 17.55 -21.47
CA ILE A 94 -14.69 18.48 -22.55
C ILE A 94 -15.82 19.41 -22.18
N TYR A 95 -16.90 18.90 -21.58
CA TYR A 95 -18.10 19.68 -21.24
C TYR A 95 -18.02 20.34 -19.87
N HIS A 96 -17.18 19.85 -18.97
CA HIS A 96 -17.10 20.29 -17.57
C HIS A 96 -15.66 20.52 -17.13
N ARG A 97 -14.92 21.26 -17.95
CA ARG A 97 -13.48 21.47 -17.73
C ARG A 97 -13.15 21.98 -16.32
N GLN A 98 -13.91 22.94 -15.81
CA GLN A 98 -13.66 23.50 -14.48
C GLN A 98 -13.87 22.46 -13.37
N ILE A 99 -14.88 21.63 -13.53
CA ILE A 99 -15.15 20.55 -12.56
C ILE A 99 -14.04 19.50 -12.62
N ALA A 100 -13.57 19.14 -13.82
CA ALA A 100 -12.47 18.21 -14.00
C ALA A 100 -11.18 18.73 -13.34
N ASN A 101 -10.90 20.04 -13.46
CA ASN A 101 -9.74 20.65 -12.79
C ASN A 101 -9.88 20.60 -11.27
N LYS A 102 -11.08 20.83 -10.72
CA LYS A 102 -11.33 20.71 -9.29
C LYS A 102 -11.16 19.29 -8.79
N ILE A 103 -11.55 18.29 -9.57
CA ILE A 103 -11.33 16.88 -9.26
C ILE A 103 -9.83 16.57 -9.24
N GLY A 104 -9.05 17.12 -10.17
CA GLY A 104 -7.59 16.98 -10.17
C GLY A 104 -6.95 17.54 -8.91
N VAL A 105 -7.38 18.72 -8.46
CA VAL A 105 -6.93 19.31 -7.21
C VAL A 105 -7.33 18.44 -6.03
N PHE A 106 -8.56 17.93 -6.03
CA PHE A 106 -9.02 17.02 -4.98
C PHE A 106 -8.15 15.76 -4.89
N ASN A 107 -7.73 15.18 -6.02
CA ASN A 107 -6.83 14.03 -6.03
C ASN A 107 -5.47 14.35 -5.40
N GLN A 108 -4.93 15.55 -5.64
CA GLN A 108 -3.70 15.99 -5.01
C GLN A 108 -3.86 16.16 -3.50
N VAL A 109 -4.98 16.73 -3.05
CA VAL A 109 -5.30 16.84 -1.62
C VAL A 109 -5.44 15.46 -0.99
N ALA A 110 -6.10 14.53 -1.68
CA ALA A 110 -6.24 13.15 -1.22
C ALA A 110 -4.87 12.47 -1.07
N ARG A 111 -3.96 12.65 -2.02
CA ARG A 111 -2.60 12.10 -1.92
C ARG A 111 -1.85 12.67 -0.72
N THR A 112 -1.94 13.98 -0.50
CA THR A 112 -1.31 14.63 0.64
C THR A 112 -1.88 14.10 1.96
N PHE A 113 -3.20 13.96 2.04
CA PHE A 113 -3.87 13.40 3.21
C PHE A 113 -3.39 11.97 3.49
N LEU A 114 -3.33 11.12 2.46
CA LEU A 114 -2.87 9.74 2.59
C LEU A 114 -1.40 9.66 3.01
N ALA A 115 -0.57 10.61 2.57
CA ALA A 115 0.83 10.67 2.98
C ALA A 115 0.99 11.03 4.46
N ASP A 116 0.00 11.70 5.05
CA ASP A 116 0.01 12.04 6.48
C ASP A 116 -0.49 10.90 7.37
N ILE A 117 -1.16 9.91 6.81
CA ILE A 117 -1.61 8.74 7.57
C ILE A 117 -0.43 7.76 7.67
N LYS A 118 0.06 7.55 8.88
CA LYS A 118 1.17 6.62 9.13
C LYS A 118 0.63 5.24 9.50
N ILE A 119 1.30 4.20 9.02
CA ILE A 119 0.88 2.83 9.32
C ILE A 119 1.01 2.53 10.81
N ALA A 120 1.92 3.19 11.51
CA ALA A 120 2.06 3.07 12.96
C ALA A 120 0.80 3.53 13.71
N ASP A 121 0.02 4.43 13.14
CA ASP A 121 -1.21 4.97 13.74
C ASP A 121 -2.45 4.18 13.32
N TRP A 122 -2.27 3.18 12.52
CA TRP A 122 -3.35 2.33 12.00
C TRP A 122 -3.91 1.40 13.13
#